data_12f70ea7ee3196597d7f9597754f7714
#
_entry.id   12f70ea7ee3196597d7f9597754f7714
#
_cell.length_a   1.000
_cell.length_b   1.000
_cell.length_c   1.000
_cell.angle_alpha   90.00
_cell.angle_beta   90.00
_cell.angle_gamma   90.00
#
_symmetry.space_group_name_H-M   'P 1'
#
loop_
_entity.id
_entity.type
_entity.pdbx_description
1 polymer ?
#
loop_
_entity_poly.entity_id
_entity_poly.type
_entity_poly.pdbx_seq_one_letter_code
_entity_poly.pdbx_strand_id
1 'polypeptide(L)'
;MELPFYFITIAILILAIVIAFKTSSKTSQNLKGKGSNLKSDQKDNSESIEKYLENSKYILDEFLDQILIINRFKEVVFLNKNAISRFGKNAKGKHLASILRAPEVLESLDKCLRTNEKQIAEVEIKNPVYQFFSSTVFPDPTNKELIIIVLKDLTEIAKVQKLKSDFVANASHELRTPLQSIKLGLETINTGHAKNDAEAQKKFIP
;
A
#
# COMPACT_ATOMS: atom_id res chain seq x y z
N MET A 1 -14.47 0.01 -10.54
CA MET A 1 -15.33 0.74 -9.57
C MET A 1 -15.44 -0.05 -8.26
N GLU A 2 -14.29 -0.40 -7.62
CA GLU A 2 -14.23 -1.24 -6.39
C GLU A 2 -13.46 -0.59 -5.23
N LEU A 3 -13.18 0.72 -5.34
CA LEU A 3 -12.51 1.48 -4.27
C LEU A 3 -13.30 1.67 -2.96
N PRO A 4 -14.66 1.72 -2.93
CA PRO A 4 -15.39 2.04 -1.70
C PRO A 4 -15.37 0.91 -0.66
N PHE A 5 -15.33 -0.36 -1.04
CA PHE A 5 -15.35 -1.49 -0.10
C PHE A 5 -14.09 -1.58 0.75
N TYR A 6 -12.95 -1.21 0.21
CA TYR A 6 -11.68 -1.27 0.92
C TYR A 6 -11.55 -0.19 2.01
N PHE A 7 -12.08 1.00 1.75
CA PHE A 7 -12.15 2.06 2.76
C PHE A 7 -13.08 1.68 3.92
N ILE A 8 -14.15 0.93 3.63
CA ILE A 8 -15.09 0.45 4.64
C ILE A 8 -14.42 -0.60 5.54
N THR A 9 -13.62 -1.51 5.00
CA THR A 9 -12.92 -2.53 5.82
C THR A 9 -11.87 -1.92 6.72
N ILE A 10 -11.10 -0.92 6.25
CA ILE A 10 -10.15 -0.17 7.08
C ILE A 10 -10.88 0.66 8.14
N ALA A 11 -12.01 1.29 7.80
CA ALA A 11 -12.81 2.06 8.74
C ALA A 11 -13.42 1.17 9.84
N ILE A 12 -13.89 -0.03 9.49
CA ILE A 12 -14.40 -1.02 10.46
C ILE A 12 -13.27 -1.51 11.37
N LEU A 13 -12.06 -1.70 10.83
CA LEU A 13 -10.88 -2.07 11.62
C LEU A 13 -10.53 -0.99 12.63
N ILE A 14 -10.48 0.27 12.20
CA ILE A 14 -10.22 1.43 13.08
C ILE A 14 -11.31 1.52 14.14
N LEU A 15 -12.58 1.31 13.76
CA LEU A 15 -13.70 1.33 14.69
C LEU A 15 -13.64 0.18 15.71
N ALA A 16 -13.25 -1.02 15.30
CA ALA A 16 -13.08 -2.17 16.20
C ALA A 16 -11.95 -1.93 17.20
N ILE A 17 -10.83 -1.35 16.76
CA ILE A 17 -9.70 -0.94 17.61
C ILE A 17 -10.15 0.16 18.60
N VAL A 18 -10.93 1.14 18.16
CA VAL A 18 -11.47 2.22 19.00
C VAL A 18 -12.49 1.68 20.02
N ILE A 19 -13.33 0.72 19.64
CA ILE A 19 -14.33 0.12 20.56
C ILE A 19 -13.63 -0.75 21.62
N ALA A 20 -12.64 -1.56 21.25
CA ALA A 20 -11.84 -2.35 22.18
C ALA A 20 -11.13 -1.47 23.21
N PHE A 21 -10.67 -0.29 22.80
CA PHE A 21 -10.03 0.68 23.70
C PHE A 21 -11.04 1.40 24.61
N LYS A 22 -12.20 1.79 24.11
CA LYS A 22 -13.21 2.50 24.90
C LYS A 22 -13.76 1.64 26.05
N THR A 23 -13.78 0.32 25.87
CA THR A 23 -14.12 -0.63 26.95
C THR A 23 -12.98 -0.78 27.95
N SER A 24 -11.71 -0.73 27.54
CA SER A 24 -10.54 -0.81 28.40
C SER A 24 -10.34 0.47 29.22
N SER A 25 -10.58 1.66 28.64
CA SER A 25 -10.38 2.95 29.32
C SER A 25 -11.40 3.23 30.45
N LYS A 26 -12.60 2.64 30.38
CA LYS A 26 -13.59 2.76 31.49
C LYS A 26 -13.16 2.05 32.76
N THR A 27 -12.29 1.03 32.67
CA THR A 27 -11.77 0.31 33.84
C THR A 27 -10.60 1.05 34.51
N SER A 28 -9.89 1.93 33.77
CA SER A 28 -8.68 2.63 34.27
C SER A 28 -8.96 3.93 35.02
N GLN A 29 -10.18 4.51 34.96
CA GLN A 29 -10.50 5.78 35.62
C GLN A 29 -10.79 5.66 37.11
N ASN A 30 -10.85 4.46 37.68
CA ASN A 30 -11.21 4.26 39.11
C ASN A 30 -10.02 4.16 40.06
N LEU A 31 -8.76 4.40 39.58
CA LEU A 31 -7.56 4.31 40.44
C LEU A 31 -6.65 5.56 40.28
N LYS A 32 -7.18 6.78 40.45
CA LYS A 32 -6.35 7.96 40.67
C LYS A 32 -6.36 8.40 42.12
N GLY A 33 -5.32 7.99 42.83
CA GLY A 33 -4.94 8.52 44.15
C GLY A 33 -3.45 8.41 44.38
N LYS A 34 -2.78 9.60 44.38
CA LYS A 34 -1.47 9.94 45.00
C LYS A 34 -0.14 9.52 44.36
N GLY A 35 0.55 10.50 43.83
CA GLY A 35 1.93 10.89 44.30
C GLY A 35 3.14 10.17 43.74
N SER A 36 3.95 10.95 42.97
CA SER A 36 5.41 10.87 42.84
C SER A 36 6.06 9.69 42.11
N ASN A 37 6.62 10.00 40.94
CA ASN A 37 7.98 9.69 40.49
C ASN A 37 8.07 9.56 38.98
N LEU A 38 8.85 10.40 38.33
CA LEU A 38 9.11 10.43 36.87
C LEU A 38 9.67 9.11 36.27
N LYS A 39 10.12 8.19 37.10
CA LYS A 39 10.56 6.83 36.66
C LYS A 39 9.44 5.80 36.64
N SER A 40 8.33 6.00 37.34
CA SER A 40 7.17 5.12 37.33
C SER A 40 6.33 5.32 36.08
N ASP A 41 6.25 6.56 35.56
CA ASP A 41 5.40 6.89 34.41
C ASP A 41 5.88 6.24 33.10
N GLN A 42 7.20 6.06 32.91
CA GLN A 42 7.74 5.35 31.76
C GLN A 42 7.49 3.83 31.81
N LYS A 43 7.51 3.24 32.98
CA LYS A 43 7.29 1.81 33.19
C LYS A 43 5.81 1.45 33.07
N ASP A 44 4.94 2.26 33.66
CA ASP A 44 3.48 2.11 33.52
C ASP A 44 3.00 2.27 32.07
N ASN A 45 3.63 3.18 31.32
CA ASN A 45 3.29 3.41 29.92
C ASN A 45 3.74 2.25 29.02
N SER A 46 4.91 1.64 29.28
CA SER A 46 5.37 0.47 28.51
C SER A 46 4.52 -0.77 28.75
N GLU A 47 4.12 -1.03 30.00
CA GLU A 47 3.28 -2.17 30.38
C GLU A 47 1.84 -2.04 29.82
N SER A 48 1.30 -0.83 29.79
CA SER A 48 -0.01 -0.55 29.16
C SER A 48 0.01 -0.70 27.64
N ILE A 49 1.11 -0.34 26.97
CA ILE A 49 1.31 -0.55 25.54
C ILE A 49 1.44 -2.04 25.21
N GLU A 50 2.21 -2.81 25.98
CA GLU A 50 2.35 -4.25 25.77
C GLU A 50 1.00 -4.96 25.88
N LYS A 51 0.24 -4.68 26.91
CA LYS A 51 -1.09 -5.26 27.11
C LYS A 51 -2.10 -4.87 26.01
N TYR A 52 -2.03 -3.64 25.51
CA TYR A 52 -2.82 -3.20 24.37
C TYR A 52 -2.47 -3.97 23.10
N LEU A 53 -1.18 -4.15 22.82
CA LEU A 53 -0.69 -4.89 21.67
C LEU A 53 -1.00 -6.39 21.73
N GLU A 54 -0.93 -7.00 22.92
CA GLU A 54 -1.32 -8.40 23.10
C GLU A 54 -2.80 -8.65 22.81
N ASN A 55 -3.68 -7.79 23.28
CA ASN A 55 -5.12 -7.91 23.04
C ASN A 55 -5.48 -7.71 21.57
N SER A 56 -4.74 -6.87 20.85
CA SER A 56 -4.97 -6.56 19.43
C SER A 56 -4.28 -7.56 18.49
N LYS A 57 -3.30 -8.30 18.98
CA LYS A 57 -2.44 -9.17 18.18
C LYS A 57 -3.23 -10.20 17.38
N TYR A 58 -4.18 -10.89 18.03
CA TYR A 58 -4.96 -11.93 17.38
C TYR A 58 -5.71 -11.40 16.15
N ILE A 59 -6.33 -10.23 16.28
CA ILE A 59 -7.06 -9.58 15.19
C ILE A 59 -6.08 -9.16 14.08
N LEU A 60 -4.96 -8.55 14.47
CA LEU A 60 -3.96 -8.05 13.50
C LEU A 60 -3.25 -9.18 12.76
N ASP A 61 -3.11 -10.36 13.37
CA ASP A 61 -2.49 -11.54 12.76
C ASP A 61 -3.36 -12.19 11.65
N GLU A 62 -4.68 -11.96 11.66
CA GLU A 62 -5.61 -12.42 10.62
C GLU A 62 -5.57 -11.55 9.33
N PHE A 63 -4.96 -10.35 9.40
CA PHE A 63 -4.82 -9.51 8.20
C PHE A 63 -3.72 -10.03 7.28
N LEU A 64 -4.03 -10.06 5.97
CA LEU A 64 -3.08 -10.46 4.94
C LEU A 64 -2.00 -9.39 4.69
N ASP A 65 -2.32 -8.12 4.95
CA ASP A 65 -1.36 -7.03 4.82
C ASP A 65 -0.33 -7.06 5.95
N GLN A 66 0.87 -6.55 5.68
CA GLN A 66 1.92 -6.45 6.69
C GLN A 66 1.64 -5.21 7.56
N ILE A 67 1.47 -5.43 8.86
CA ILE A 67 1.19 -4.36 9.83
C ILE A 67 2.37 -4.24 10.78
N LEU A 68 2.92 -3.03 10.85
CA LEU A 68 3.95 -2.64 11.80
C LEU A 68 3.42 -1.50 12.67
N ILE A 69 3.74 -1.54 13.96
CA ILE A 69 3.51 -0.41 14.86
C ILE A 69 4.88 0.05 15.35
N ILE A 70 5.12 1.33 15.29
CA ILE A 70 6.39 1.95 15.68
C ILE A 70 6.16 3.07 16.70
N ASN A 71 7.20 3.34 17.49
CA ASN A 71 7.21 4.46 18.41
C ASN A 71 7.72 5.75 17.73
N ARG A 72 7.75 6.87 18.46
CA ARG A 72 8.26 8.17 17.98
C ARG A 72 9.74 8.17 17.65
N PHE A 73 10.50 7.20 18.16
CA PHE A 73 11.92 6.99 17.85
C PHE A 73 12.12 6.17 16.57
N LYS A 74 11.01 5.87 15.86
CA LYS A 74 10.99 5.02 14.64
C LYS A 74 11.45 3.58 14.91
N GLU A 75 11.30 3.09 16.14
CA GLU A 75 11.58 1.72 16.51
C GLU A 75 10.32 0.88 16.42
N VAL A 76 10.46 -0.35 15.93
CA VAL A 76 9.36 -1.29 15.76
C VAL A 76 8.96 -1.87 17.12
N VAL A 77 7.75 -1.59 17.57
CA VAL A 77 7.20 -2.14 18.82
C VAL A 77 6.32 -3.36 18.59
N PHE A 78 5.71 -3.47 17.40
CA PHE A 78 4.86 -4.59 17.02
C PHE A 78 4.97 -4.92 15.53
N LEU A 79 4.84 -6.23 15.22
CA LEU A 79 4.66 -6.76 13.86
C LEU A 79 3.58 -7.85 13.93
N ASN A 80 2.65 -7.83 12.95
CA ASN A 80 1.73 -8.95 12.78
C ASN A 80 2.43 -10.16 12.12
N LYS A 81 1.74 -11.29 12.05
CA LYS A 81 2.27 -12.55 11.50
C LYS A 81 2.88 -12.37 10.09
N ASN A 82 2.21 -11.62 9.21
CA ASN A 82 2.69 -11.40 7.84
C ASN A 82 3.90 -10.45 7.78
N ALA A 83 3.95 -9.43 8.64
CA ALA A 83 5.15 -8.59 8.78
C ALA A 83 6.33 -9.39 9.36
N ILE A 84 6.09 -10.28 10.32
CA ILE A 84 7.13 -11.18 10.87
C ILE A 84 7.68 -12.12 9.79
N SER A 85 6.82 -12.66 8.93
CA SER A 85 7.24 -13.52 7.81
C SER A 85 8.19 -12.80 6.86
N ARG A 86 7.96 -11.51 6.62
CA ARG A 86 8.78 -10.69 5.71
C ARG A 86 10.05 -10.16 6.34
N PHE A 87 9.95 -9.57 7.54
CA PHE A 87 11.04 -8.83 8.18
C PHE A 87 11.80 -9.64 9.25
N GLY A 88 11.27 -10.80 9.60
CA GLY A 88 11.81 -11.66 10.67
C GLY A 88 11.39 -11.24 12.06
N LYS A 89 11.43 -12.21 12.99
CA LYS A 89 11.08 -11.99 14.42
C LYS A 89 12.00 -10.96 15.11
N ASN A 90 13.25 -10.87 14.65
CA ASN A 90 14.26 -9.97 15.23
C ASN A 90 14.08 -8.51 14.78
N ALA A 91 13.04 -8.18 14.00
CA ALA A 91 12.73 -6.80 13.60
C ALA A 91 12.16 -5.97 14.75
N LYS A 92 11.51 -6.59 15.74
CA LYS A 92 11.03 -5.90 16.94
C LYS A 92 12.20 -5.26 17.69
N GLY A 93 12.05 -4.01 18.12
CA GLY A 93 13.06 -3.20 18.78
C GLY A 93 14.09 -2.56 17.86
N LYS A 94 14.08 -2.86 16.56
CA LYS A 94 14.97 -2.22 15.59
C LYS A 94 14.37 -0.95 15.01
N HIS A 95 15.24 -0.04 14.60
CA HIS A 95 14.84 1.16 13.86
C HIS A 95 14.28 0.77 12.48
N LEU A 96 13.17 1.37 12.05
CA LEU A 96 12.47 1.02 10.81
C LEU A 96 13.38 1.02 9.59
N ALA A 97 14.26 2.03 9.45
CA ALA A 97 15.17 2.12 8.31
C ALA A 97 16.17 0.95 8.19
N SER A 98 16.40 0.20 9.28
CA SER A 98 17.27 -0.98 9.26
C SER A 98 16.61 -2.22 8.68
N ILE A 99 15.27 -2.26 8.69
CA ILE A 99 14.47 -3.41 8.23
C ILE A 99 13.72 -3.13 6.94
N LEU A 100 13.35 -1.88 6.69
CA LEU A 100 12.62 -1.45 5.49
C LEU A 100 13.40 -0.35 4.76
N ARG A 101 14.04 -0.73 3.66
CA ARG A 101 14.83 0.17 2.81
C ARG A 101 13.96 0.76 1.71
N ALA A 102 12.97 1.56 2.10
CA ALA A 102 12.04 2.25 1.20
C ALA A 102 12.00 3.73 1.59
N PRO A 103 12.76 4.60 0.89
CA PRO A 103 12.80 6.04 1.17
C PRO A 103 11.42 6.67 1.22
N GLU A 104 10.51 6.26 0.33
CA GLU A 104 9.16 6.78 0.21
C GLU A 104 8.33 6.53 1.49
N VAL A 105 8.54 5.37 2.12
CA VAL A 105 7.87 5.04 3.40
C VAL A 105 8.47 5.86 4.54
N LEU A 106 9.79 6.04 4.55
CA LEU A 106 10.48 6.82 5.59
C LEU A 106 10.09 8.30 5.51
N GLU A 107 9.98 8.85 4.30
CA GLU A 107 9.48 10.22 4.09
C GLU A 107 8.03 10.38 4.56
N SER A 108 7.17 9.41 4.22
CA SER A 108 5.77 9.38 4.65
C SER A 108 5.65 9.30 6.17
N LEU A 109 6.54 8.52 6.81
CA LEU A 109 6.63 8.45 8.27
C LEU A 109 7.03 9.80 8.86
N ASP A 110 8.07 10.44 8.32
CA ASP A 110 8.53 11.74 8.80
C ASP A 110 7.47 12.83 8.65
N LYS A 111 6.72 12.78 7.54
CA LYS A 111 5.60 13.68 7.32
C LYS A 111 4.46 13.40 8.29
N CYS A 112 4.09 12.14 8.50
CA CYS A 112 3.07 11.74 9.47
C CYS A 112 3.42 12.18 10.89
N LEU A 113 4.68 12.01 11.32
CA LEU A 113 5.16 12.45 12.63
C LEU A 113 5.07 13.97 12.82
N ARG A 114 5.28 14.76 11.76
CA ARG A 114 5.21 16.23 11.81
C ARG A 114 3.78 16.76 11.75
N THR A 115 2.95 16.20 10.86
CA THR A 115 1.60 16.72 10.58
C THR A 115 0.52 16.04 11.41
N ASN A 116 0.82 14.89 11.99
CA ASN A 116 -0.15 14.02 12.65
C ASN A 116 -1.30 13.56 11.71
N GLU A 117 -1.02 13.52 10.40
CA GLU A 117 -1.97 13.16 9.35
C GLU A 117 -1.57 11.86 8.67
N LYS A 118 -2.57 11.13 8.16
CA LYS A 118 -2.37 9.94 7.34
C LYS A 118 -1.58 10.28 6.09
N GLN A 119 -0.58 9.44 5.78
CA GLN A 119 0.22 9.51 4.55
C GLN A 119 0.07 8.20 3.78
N ILE A 120 0.14 8.29 2.44
CA ILE A 120 0.14 7.13 1.55
C ILE A 120 1.35 7.29 0.63
N ALA A 121 2.09 6.21 0.42
CA ALA A 121 3.18 6.13 -0.53
C ALA A 121 3.12 4.82 -1.30
N GLU A 122 3.54 4.87 -2.56
CA GLU A 122 3.75 3.68 -3.38
C GLU A 122 5.25 3.41 -3.45
N VAL A 123 5.62 2.14 -3.36
CA VAL A 123 7.01 1.68 -3.35
C VAL A 123 7.20 0.64 -4.43
N GLU A 124 8.08 0.94 -5.38
CA GLU A 124 8.47 0.02 -6.45
C GLU A 124 9.89 -0.50 -6.22
N ILE A 125 10.05 -1.80 -6.03
CA ILE A 125 11.33 -2.47 -5.90
C ILE A 125 11.58 -3.28 -7.17
N LYS A 126 12.66 -2.94 -7.92
CA LYS A 126 12.96 -3.59 -9.22
C LYS A 126 13.93 -4.75 -9.10
N ASN A 127 14.80 -4.76 -8.11
CA ASN A 127 15.85 -5.74 -7.93
C ASN A 127 15.91 -6.25 -6.49
N PRO A 128 16.20 -7.55 -6.25
CA PRO A 128 16.41 -8.62 -7.23
C PRO A 128 15.10 -9.14 -7.86
N VAL A 129 13.95 -8.92 -7.22
CA VAL A 129 12.63 -9.35 -7.68
C VAL A 129 11.71 -8.15 -7.69
N TYR A 130 10.95 -7.98 -8.77
CA TYR A 130 9.96 -6.92 -8.87
C TYR A 130 8.88 -7.05 -7.79
N GLN A 131 8.70 -6.01 -7.01
CA GLN A 131 7.68 -5.91 -5.99
C GLN A 131 7.07 -4.50 -6.02
N PHE A 132 5.77 -4.41 -5.83
CA PHE A 132 5.05 -3.16 -5.77
C PHE A 132 4.15 -3.15 -4.52
N PHE A 133 4.36 -2.16 -3.66
CA PHE A 133 3.63 -2.02 -2.40
C PHE A 133 2.94 -0.67 -2.33
N SER A 134 1.73 -0.65 -1.75
CA SER A 134 1.14 0.56 -1.20
C SER A 134 1.40 0.59 0.30
N SER A 135 2.01 1.67 0.79
CA SER A 135 2.23 1.95 2.20
C SER A 135 1.23 2.97 2.69
N THR A 136 0.53 2.67 3.78
CA THR A 136 -0.30 3.62 4.50
C THR A 136 0.29 3.83 5.88
N VAL A 137 0.61 5.07 6.22
CA VAL A 137 1.21 5.48 7.50
C VAL A 137 0.25 6.43 8.19
N PHE A 138 -0.14 6.15 9.43
CA PHE A 138 -1.05 7.00 10.18
C PHE A 138 -0.81 6.89 11.69
N PRO A 139 -1.10 7.97 12.47
CA PRO A 139 -0.97 7.95 13.92
C PRO A 139 -2.04 7.04 14.53
N ASP A 140 -1.68 6.35 15.60
CA ASP A 140 -2.65 5.58 16.38
C ASP A 140 -3.66 6.57 17.01
N PRO A 141 -4.97 6.43 16.75
CA PRO A 141 -5.99 7.36 17.24
C PRO A 141 -6.12 7.35 18.77
N THR A 142 -5.64 6.30 19.42
CA THR A 142 -5.76 6.11 20.87
C THR A 142 -4.47 6.41 21.61
N ASN A 143 -3.33 6.22 20.97
CA ASN A 143 -2.01 6.47 21.54
C ASN A 143 -1.14 7.27 20.56
N LYS A 144 -1.06 8.56 20.76
CA LYS A 144 -0.28 9.50 19.92
C LYS A 144 1.23 9.23 19.90
N GLU A 145 1.73 8.36 20.77
CA GLU A 145 3.13 7.93 20.79
C GLU A 145 3.41 6.84 19.75
N LEU A 146 2.35 6.26 19.15
CA LEU A 146 2.45 5.17 18.21
C LEU A 146 2.01 5.58 16.81
N ILE A 147 2.70 5.03 15.82
CA ILE A 147 2.38 5.15 14.39
C ILE A 147 2.14 3.76 13.83
N ILE A 148 1.07 3.61 13.08
CA ILE A 148 0.72 2.37 12.40
C ILE A 148 1.14 2.48 10.94
N ILE A 149 1.84 1.46 10.46
CA ILE A 149 2.25 1.30 9.07
C ILE A 149 1.62 0.04 8.52
N VAL A 150 0.86 0.18 7.45
CA VAL A 150 0.26 -0.94 6.71
C VAL A 150 0.92 -1.00 5.33
N LEU A 151 1.55 -2.14 5.02
CA LEU A 151 2.15 -2.40 3.71
C LEU A 151 1.31 -3.44 2.98
N LYS A 152 0.69 -3.03 1.90
CA LYS A 152 -0.11 -3.88 1.03
C LYS A 152 0.68 -4.29 -0.19
N ASP A 153 0.83 -5.59 -0.42
CA ASP A 153 1.46 -6.10 -1.63
C ASP A 153 0.49 -6.02 -2.81
N LEU A 154 0.85 -5.23 -3.80
CA LEU A 154 0.09 -5.02 -5.04
C LEU A 154 0.84 -5.55 -6.26
N THR A 155 1.87 -6.37 -6.06
CA THR A 155 2.78 -6.84 -7.10
C THR A 155 2.04 -7.55 -8.23
N GLU A 156 1.13 -8.46 -7.92
CA GLU A 156 0.37 -9.20 -8.93
C GLU A 156 -0.60 -8.29 -9.69
N ILE A 157 -1.24 -7.34 -8.99
CA ILE A 157 -2.12 -6.35 -9.61
C ILE A 157 -1.34 -5.48 -10.58
N ALA A 158 -0.16 -4.98 -10.17
CA ALA A 158 0.70 -4.15 -10.99
C ALA A 158 1.20 -4.91 -12.24
N LYS A 159 1.56 -6.20 -12.10
CA LYS A 159 1.95 -7.06 -13.22
C LYS A 159 0.81 -7.21 -14.25
N VAL A 160 -0.40 -7.52 -13.78
CA VAL A 160 -1.58 -7.66 -14.66
C VAL A 160 -1.89 -6.35 -15.38
N GLN A 161 -1.84 -5.21 -14.69
CA GLN A 161 -2.07 -3.91 -15.29
C GLN A 161 -1.01 -3.59 -16.37
N LYS A 162 0.26 -3.91 -16.09
CA LYS A 162 1.33 -3.73 -17.06
C LYS A 162 1.12 -4.60 -18.30
N LEU A 163 0.84 -5.89 -18.12
CA LEU A 163 0.55 -6.81 -19.23
C LEU A 163 -0.62 -6.30 -20.10
N LYS A 164 -1.69 -5.79 -19.47
CA LYS A 164 -2.83 -5.20 -20.18
C LYS A 164 -2.42 -3.96 -20.98
N SER A 165 -1.61 -3.09 -20.41
CA SER A 165 -1.11 -1.89 -21.08
C SER A 165 -0.23 -2.23 -22.27
N ASP A 166 0.71 -3.17 -22.10
CA ASP A 166 1.61 -3.63 -23.14
C ASP A 166 0.84 -4.31 -24.29
N PHE A 167 -0.19 -5.11 -23.96
CA PHE A 167 -1.07 -5.73 -24.96
C PHE A 167 -1.80 -4.67 -25.79
N VAL A 168 -2.42 -3.66 -25.15
CA VAL A 168 -3.13 -2.58 -25.86
C VAL A 168 -2.18 -1.77 -26.75
N ALA A 169 -0.96 -1.47 -26.25
CA ALA A 169 0.03 -0.75 -27.02
C ALA A 169 0.48 -1.55 -28.25
N ASN A 170 0.81 -2.83 -28.08
CA ASN A 170 1.24 -3.71 -29.15
C ASN A 170 0.12 -3.93 -30.19
N ALA A 171 -1.11 -4.22 -29.75
CA ALA A 171 -2.25 -4.37 -30.63
C ALA A 171 -2.51 -3.09 -31.46
N SER A 172 -2.39 -1.91 -30.83
CA SER A 172 -2.54 -0.63 -31.51
C SER A 172 -1.47 -0.43 -32.60
N HIS A 173 -0.23 -0.81 -32.34
CA HIS A 173 0.84 -0.77 -33.33
C HIS A 173 0.62 -1.76 -34.49
N GLU A 174 0.25 -2.99 -34.17
CA GLU A 174 -0.01 -4.03 -35.18
C GLU A 174 -1.23 -3.74 -36.03
N LEU A 175 -2.26 -3.09 -35.50
CA LEU A 175 -3.44 -2.66 -36.27
C LEU A 175 -3.17 -1.41 -37.13
N ARG A 176 -2.28 -0.53 -36.71
CA ARG A 176 -1.97 0.69 -37.47
C ARG A 176 -1.36 0.39 -38.84
N THR A 177 -0.48 -0.60 -38.93
CA THR A 177 0.20 -0.95 -40.19
C THR A 177 -0.76 -1.41 -41.28
N PRO A 178 -1.66 -2.42 -41.05
CA PRO A 178 -2.62 -2.82 -42.08
C PRO A 178 -3.63 -1.72 -42.40
N LEU A 179 -4.06 -0.92 -41.41
CA LEU A 179 -4.96 0.22 -41.67
C LEU A 179 -4.31 1.26 -42.56
N GLN A 180 -3.01 1.58 -42.38
CA GLN A 180 -2.27 2.47 -43.25
C GLN A 180 -2.14 1.91 -44.66
N SER A 181 -1.92 0.60 -44.80
CA SER A 181 -1.86 -0.07 -46.10
C SER A 181 -3.22 -0.01 -46.84
N ILE A 182 -4.30 -0.27 -46.12
CA ILE A 182 -5.67 -0.16 -46.69
C ILE A 182 -5.96 1.29 -47.07
N LYS A 183 -5.63 2.26 -46.22
CA LYS A 183 -5.82 3.69 -46.50
C LYS A 183 -5.05 4.10 -47.76
N LEU A 184 -3.80 3.73 -47.84
CA LEU A 184 -2.94 4.03 -49.02
C LEU A 184 -3.50 3.40 -50.30
N GLY A 185 -3.97 2.12 -50.22
CA GLY A 185 -4.62 1.45 -51.32
C GLY A 185 -5.89 2.15 -51.82
N LEU A 186 -6.74 2.59 -50.86
CA LEU A 186 -7.94 3.37 -51.21
C LEU A 186 -7.61 4.74 -51.79
N GLU A 187 -6.60 5.43 -51.28
CA GLU A 187 -6.14 6.71 -51.83
C GLU A 187 -5.60 6.55 -53.27
N THR A 188 -4.86 5.47 -53.51
CA THR A 188 -4.35 5.17 -54.87
C THR A 188 -5.47 4.90 -55.88
N ILE A 189 -6.52 4.22 -55.46
CA ILE A 189 -7.72 3.98 -56.29
C ILE A 189 -8.47 5.29 -56.54
N ASN A 190 -8.63 6.15 -55.52
CA ASN A 190 -9.39 7.39 -55.61
C ASN A 190 -8.69 8.50 -56.40
N THR A 191 -7.33 8.54 -56.36
CA THR A 191 -6.56 9.60 -57.10
C THR A 191 -6.43 9.36 -58.59
N GLY A 192 -7.08 8.31 -59.12
CA GLY A 192 -7.19 8.10 -60.57
C GLY A 192 -6.01 7.41 -61.23
N HIS A 193 -4.92 7.10 -60.51
CA HIS A 193 -3.78 6.35 -61.05
C HIS A 193 -4.14 4.89 -61.35
N ALA A 194 -5.15 4.32 -60.68
CA ALA A 194 -5.65 2.96 -60.92
C ALA A 194 -7.05 2.95 -61.59
N LYS A 195 -7.67 4.11 -61.88
CA LYS A 195 -9.02 4.17 -62.46
C LYS A 195 -9.12 3.57 -63.85
N ASN A 196 -8.01 3.51 -64.60
CA ASN A 196 -7.94 2.99 -65.96
C ASN A 196 -7.17 1.65 -66.07
N ASP A 197 -6.71 1.08 -64.95
CA ASP A 197 -5.92 -0.14 -64.98
C ASP A 197 -6.64 -1.23 -64.17
N ALA A 198 -7.36 -2.09 -64.95
CA ALA A 198 -8.11 -3.21 -64.40
C ALA A 198 -7.24 -4.28 -63.73
N GLU A 199 -5.93 -4.34 -64.05
CA GLU A 199 -4.97 -5.21 -63.39
C GLU A 199 -4.52 -4.66 -62.02
N ALA A 200 -4.37 -3.36 -61.93
CA ALA A 200 -4.04 -2.72 -60.65
C ALA A 200 -5.18 -2.87 -59.61
N GLN A 201 -6.44 -2.76 -60.07
CA GLN A 201 -7.62 -2.97 -59.19
C GLN A 201 -7.69 -4.41 -58.64
N LYS A 202 -7.35 -5.44 -59.44
CA LYS A 202 -7.34 -6.83 -58.98
C LYS A 202 -6.30 -7.16 -57.94
N LYS A 203 -5.23 -6.35 -57.78
CA LYS A 203 -4.19 -6.57 -56.77
C LYS A 203 -4.60 -6.06 -55.36
N PHE A 204 -5.59 -5.17 -55.29
CA PHE A 204 -6.03 -4.54 -54.04
C PHE A 204 -7.37 -5.07 -53.48
N ILE A 205 -8.08 -5.88 -54.27
CA ILE A 205 -9.35 -6.51 -53.87
C ILE A 205 -9.17 -8.05 -54.09
N PRO A 206 -9.02 -8.83 -52.99
CA PRO A 206 -8.92 -10.25 -53.05
C PRO A 206 -10.21 -10.90 -53.58
#